data_c18897330883a7c945b32bf517b67505
#
_entry.id   c18897330883a7c945b32bf517b67505
#
_cell.length_a   1.000
_cell.length_b   1.000
_cell.length_c   1.000
_cell.angle_alpha   90.00
_cell.angle_beta   90.00
_cell.angle_gamma   90.00
#
_symmetry.space_group_name_H-M   'P 1'
#
loop_
_entity.id
_entity.type
_entity.pdbx_description
1 polymer ?
#
loop_
_entity_poly.entity_id
_entity_poly.type
_entity_poly.pdbx_seq_one_letter_code
_entity_poly.pdbx_strand_id
1 'polypeptide(L)'
;MFPLGSHSSSTLPELRLRRGEDRRLRAGHLWVFSNEVDTTATPLASFEPGTQVRIVSDRDHVLGVGYLNPATLIAARILARESEARVDRHWIASRLRQALTLRDSLYPSPYYRWVFGESDSLPGLVLDRYGDLVVGQIATLGMERLRAEVEAAIREVLSPTALIWKNDSGARKLEGLPEIVETAWGAIPDETVVLEHLSDGRALTFKVALAGGQKTGWFFDQTFNRSVLPRFLKPGARVLDVCSYAGGWATTAAACGAREVACIDSSLAALQFAERNVAANSSLKAVLHRGDAFDVLSALAEAGERYDAVV
;
A
#
# COMPACT_ATOMS: atom_id res chain seq x y z
N MET A 1 -51.42 -1.90 -7.24
CA MET A 1 -50.66 -1.87 -8.50
C MET A 1 -49.72 -0.69 -8.42
N PHE A 2 -48.50 -0.90 -7.92
CA PHE A 2 -47.47 0.16 -7.80
C PHE A 2 -46.66 0.16 -9.10
N PRO A 3 -46.34 1.32 -9.67
CA PRO A 3 -45.53 1.38 -10.86
C PRO A 3 -44.09 0.97 -10.52
N LEU A 4 -43.58 -0.01 -11.27
CA LEU A 4 -42.16 -0.36 -11.30
C LEU A 4 -41.38 0.87 -11.75
N GLY A 5 -40.59 1.43 -10.87
CA GLY A 5 -39.66 2.51 -11.17
C GLY A 5 -38.71 2.05 -12.28
N SER A 6 -38.75 2.74 -13.39
CA SER A 6 -37.80 2.60 -14.49
C SER A 6 -36.39 2.91 -13.95
N HIS A 7 -35.53 1.89 -13.81
CA HIS A 7 -34.09 2.10 -13.69
C HIS A 7 -33.62 2.73 -15.02
N SER A 8 -33.52 4.04 -15.06
CA SER A 8 -32.77 4.70 -16.12
C SER A 8 -31.32 4.23 -16.02
N SER A 9 -30.88 3.49 -17.01
CA SER A 9 -29.46 3.23 -17.21
C SER A 9 -28.78 4.56 -17.60
N SER A 10 -28.39 5.37 -16.61
CA SER A 10 -27.60 6.57 -16.88
C SER A 10 -26.26 6.08 -17.40
N THR A 11 -26.02 6.26 -18.69
CA THR A 11 -24.72 6.04 -19.29
C THR A 11 -23.71 6.95 -18.61
N LEU A 12 -22.56 6.40 -18.17
CA LEU A 12 -21.49 7.19 -17.59
C LEU A 12 -21.06 8.31 -18.57
N PRO A 13 -20.72 9.51 -18.08
CA PRO A 13 -20.20 10.57 -18.92
C PRO A 13 -18.89 10.14 -19.58
N GLU A 14 -18.65 10.64 -20.80
CA GLU A 14 -17.45 10.30 -21.57
C GLU A 14 -16.32 11.29 -21.30
N LEU A 15 -15.10 10.75 -21.17
CA LEU A 15 -13.85 11.49 -21.20
C LEU A 15 -13.12 11.14 -22.49
N ARG A 16 -13.06 12.09 -23.42
CA ARG A 16 -12.44 11.90 -24.72
C ARG A 16 -10.95 12.23 -24.70
N LEU A 17 -10.15 11.38 -25.34
CA LEU A 17 -8.73 11.62 -25.53
C LEU A 17 -8.46 12.33 -26.86
N ARG A 18 -7.35 13.07 -26.89
CA ARG A 18 -6.82 13.65 -28.12
C ARG A 18 -6.38 12.53 -29.07
N ARG A 19 -6.28 12.88 -30.34
CA ARG A 19 -5.83 11.96 -31.37
C ARG A 19 -4.46 11.35 -31.07
N GLY A 20 -4.42 10.01 -31.01
CA GLY A 20 -3.19 9.22 -30.80
C GLY A 20 -2.77 9.03 -29.35
N GLU A 21 -3.46 9.67 -28.38
CA GLU A 21 -3.15 9.55 -26.95
C GLU A 21 -3.70 8.25 -26.31
N ASP A 22 -4.44 7.45 -27.07
CA ASP A 22 -4.93 6.14 -26.64
C ASP A 22 -3.86 5.02 -26.67
N ARG A 23 -2.69 5.27 -27.26
CA ARG A 23 -1.64 4.24 -27.49
C ARG A 23 -1.14 3.62 -26.18
N ARG A 24 -0.83 4.44 -25.18
CA ARG A 24 -0.34 3.94 -23.89
C ARG A 24 -1.41 3.14 -23.16
N LEU A 25 -2.66 3.60 -23.19
CA LEU A 25 -3.78 2.89 -22.56
C LEU A 25 -4.04 1.54 -23.24
N ARG A 26 -3.95 1.46 -24.56
CA ARG A 26 -4.04 0.20 -25.31
C ARG A 26 -2.87 -0.75 -24.98
N ALA A 27 -1.70 -0.21 -24.65
CA ALA A 27 -0.53 -0.97 -24.20
C ALA A 27 -0.61 -1.42 -22.72
N GLY A 28 -1.71 -1.12 -22.01
CA GLY A 28 -1.93 -1.59 -20.63
C GLY A 28 -1.80 -0.53 -19.55
N HIS A 29 -1.37 0.71 -19.87
CA HIS A 29 -1.35 1.79 -18.89
C HIS A 29 -2.77 2.11 -18.37
N LEU A 30 -2.84 2.53 -17.09
CA LEU A 30 -4.11 2.83 -16.43
C LEU A 30 -4.33 4.33 -16.20
N TRP A 31 -3.32 5.17 -16.44
CA TRP A 31 -3.37 6.61 -16.16
C TRP A 31 -3.61 7.41 -17.43
N VAL A 32 -4.55 8.35 -17.34
CA VAL A 32 -4.77 9.40 -18.33
C VAL A 32 -4.24 10.70 -17.75
N PHE A 33 -3.28 11.32 -18.41
CA PHE A 33 -2.80 12.63 -18.02
C PHE A 33 -3.69 13.74 -18.55
N SER A 34 -3.74 14.89 -17.85
CA SER A 34 -4.59 16.01 -18.21
C SER A 34 -4.32 16.57 -19.62
N ASN A 35 -3.07 16.52 -20.09
CA ASN A 35 -2.67 16.94 -21.43
C ASN A 35 -3.07 15.95 -22.55
N GLU A 36 -3.49 14.74 -22.22
CA GLU A 36 -3.97 13.72 -23.15
C GLU A 36 -5.47 13.87 -23.45
N VAL A 37 -6.19 14.64 -22.61
CA VAL A 37 -7.63 14.86 -22.76
C VAL A 37 -7.93 15.89 -23.84
N ASP A 38 -8.92 15.60 -24.70
CA ASP A 38 -9.51 16.59 -25.60
C ASP A 38 -10.45 17.51 -24.83
N THR A 39 -9.88 18.58 -24.33
CA THR A 39 -10.60 19.57 -23.51
C THR A 39 -11.60 20.42 -24.31
N THR A 40 -11.58 20.35 -25.65
CA THR A 40 -12.59 20.99 -26.51
C THR A 40 -13.87 20.16 -26.53
N ALA A 41 -13.72 18.84 -26.69
CA ALA A 41 -14.84 17.90 -26.70
C ALA A 41 -15.36 17.62 -25.28
N THR A 42 -14.45 17.48 -24.32
CA THR A 42 -14.77 17.15 -22.91
C THR A 42 -13.98 18.06 -21.96
N PRO A 43 -14.48 19.28 -21.70
CA PRO A 43 -13.83 20.22 -20.79
C PRO A 43 -13.69 19.60 -19.39
N LEU A 44 -12.47 19.49 -18.86
CA LEU A 44 -12.21 18.88 -17.54
C LEU A 44 -13.00 19.57 -16.42
N ALA A 45 -13.15 20.90 -16.49
CA ALA A 45 -13.90 21.69 -15.51
C ALA A 45 -15.41 21.38 -15.44
N SER A 46 -15.97 20.66 -16.44
CA SER A 46 -17.37 20.24 -16.43
C SER A 46 -17.66 19.01 -15.57
N PHE A 47 -16.62 18.34 -15.09
CA PHE A 47 -16.75 17.14 -14.28
C PHE A 47 -16.57 17.45 -12.80
N GLU A 48 -17.42 16.86 -11.99
CA GLU A 48 -17.15 16.82 -10.55
C GLU A 48 -15.96 15.90 -10.25
N PRO A 49 -15.02 16.33 -9.40
CA PRO A 49 -13.90 15.50 -8.99
C PRO A 49 -14.36 14.16 -8.39
N GLY A 50 -13.74 13.06 -8.82
CA GLY A 50 -14.07 11.70 -8.40
C GLY A 50 -15.21 11.03 -9.18
N THR A 51 -15.81 11.70 -10.17
CA THR A 51 -16.86 11.11 -11.03
C THR A 51 -16.33 9.91 -11.82
N GLN A 52 -17.15 8.84 -11.89
CA GLN A 52 -16.87 7.74 -12.81
C GLN A 52 -17.16 8.15 -14.25
N VAL A 53 -16.26 7.78 -15.17
CA VAL A 53 -16.32 8.15 -16.59
C VAL A 53 -16.00 6.96 -17.49
N ARG A 54 -16.56 6.94 -18.69
CA ARG A 54 -16.07 6.14 -19.81
C ARG A 54 -14.95 6.89 -20.51
N ILE A 55 -13.79 6.27 -20.64
CA ILE A 55 -12.65 6.85 -21.35
C ILE A 55 -12.70 6.39 -22.80
N VAL A 56 -12.76 7.33 -23.73
CA VAL A 56 -12.92 7.06 -25.16
C VAL A 56 -11.78 7.67 -25.98
N SER A 57 -11.39 7.00 -27.06
CA SER A 57 -10.41 7.52 -28.01
C SER A 57 -11.04 8.64 -28.89
N ASP A 58 -10.20 9.28 -29.71
CA ASP A 58 -10.63 10.21 -30.76
C ASP A 58 -11.59 9.60 -31.81
N ARG A 59 -11.65 8.26 -31.88
CA ARG A 59 -12.46 7.47 -32.84
C ARG A 59 -13.62 6.74 -32.14
N ASP A 60 -14.09 7.21 -31.01
CA ASP A 60 -15.20 6.64 -30.24
C ASP A 60 -14.98 5.20 -29.72
N HIS A 61 -13.73 4.69 -29.72
CA HIS A 61 -13.47 3.40 -29.10
C HIS A 61 -13.38 3.57 -27.59
N VAL A 62 -14.16 2.80 -26.85
CA VAL A 62 -14.10 2.76 -25.39
C VAL A 62 -12.81 2.04 -24.96
N LEU A 63 -12.03 2.68 -24.13
CA LEU A 63 -10.75 2.18 -23.58
C LEU A 63 -10.92 1.61 -22.18
N GLY A 64 -12.02 1.93 -21.53
CA GLY A 64 -12.39 1.43 -20.21
C GLY A 64 -13.25 2.40 -19.42
N VAL A 65 -13.57 1.99 -18.21
CA VAL A 65 -14.27 2.76 -17.18
C VAL A 65 -13.29 3.09 -16.06
N GLY A 66 -13.34 4.31 -15.57
CA GLY A 66 -12.48 4.78 -14.49
C GLY A 66 -13.10 5.93 -13.74
N TYR A 67 -12.33 6.58 -12.90
CA TYR A 67 -12.71 7.84 -12.25
C TYR A 67 -11.76 8.97 -12.63
N LEU A 68 -12.26 10.18 -12.49
CA LEU A 68 -11.61 11.41 -12.93
C LEU A 68 -11.43 12.38 -11.76
N ASN A 69 -10.26 13.02 -11.69
CA ASN A 69 -10.06 14.24 -10.91
C ASN A 69 -9.49 15.34 -11.83
N PRO A 70 -10.29 16.35 -12.19
CA PRO A 70 -9.86 17.39 -13.13
C PRO A 70 -8.74 18.31 -12.59
N ALA A 71 -8.52 18.32 -11.28
CA ALA A 71 -7.54 19.19 -10.62
C ALA A 71 -6.12 18.57 -10.56
N THR A 72 -5.93 17.33 -11.04
CA THR A 72 -4.67 16.61 -10.93
C THR A 72 -4.00 16.38 -12.29
N LEU A 73 -2.67 16.22 -12.28
CA LEU A 73 -1.90 15.87 -13.48
C LEU A 73 -2.35 14.52 -14.07
N ILE A 74 -2.58 13.50 -13.22
CA ILE A 74 -3.21 12.23 -13.61
C ILE A 74 -4.72 12.44 -13.53
N ALA A 75 -5.30 12.97 -14.61
CA ALA A 75 -6.69 13.39 -14.63
C ALA A 75 -7.67 12.22 -14.48
N ALA A 76 -7.36 11.03 -15.01
CA ALA A 76 -8.22 9.86 -14.81
C ALA A 76 -7.40 8.58 -14.61
N ARG A 77 -8.03 7.60 -13.93
CA ARG A 77 -7.46 6.26 -13.70
C ARG A 77 -8.47 5.21 -14.11
N ILE A 78 -8.06 4.31 -15.00
CA ILE A 78 -8.88 3.18 -15.45
C ILE A 78 -8.98 2.14 -14.35
N LEU A 79 -10.19 1.71 -14.04
CA LEU A 79 -10.54 0.63 -13.14
C LEU A 79 -10.81 -0.66 -13.92
N ALA A 80 -11.67 -0.59 -14.93
CA ALA A 80 -12.10 -1.71 -15.74
C ALA A 80 -11.87 -1.44 -17.22
N ARG A 81 -11.51 -2.47 -17.99
CA ARG A 81 -11.34 -2.39 -19.44
C ARG A 81 -12.62 -2.65 -20.21
N GLU A 82 -13.54 -3.33 -19.61
CA GLU A 82 -14.85 -3.63 -20.16
C GLU A 82 -15.67 -2.34 -20.30
N SER A 83 -16.23 -2.09 -21.48
CA SER A 83 -16.94 -0.85 -21.80
C SER A 83 -18.19 -0.61 -20.94
N GLU A 84 -18.84 -1.69 -20.51
CA GLU A 84 -20.08 -1.69 -19.74
C GLU A 84 -19.85 -2.06 -18.26
N ALA A 85 -18.57 -1.99 -17.80
CA ALA A 85 -18.27 -2.30 -16.41
C ALA A 85 -18.99 -1.32 -15.47
N ARG A 86 -19.63 -1.88 -14.48
CA ARG A 86 -20.18 -1.13 -13.36
C ARG A 86 -19.27 -1.29 -12.16
N VAL A 87 -18.58 -0.22 -11.79
CA VAL A 87 -17.69 -0.21 -10.63
C VAL A 87 -18.52 0.04 -9.38
N ASP A 88 -18.98 -1.04 -8.80
CA ASP A 88 -19.78 -1.09 -7.57
C ASP A 88 -19.12 -2.05 -6.54
N ARG A 89 -19.80 -2.28 -5.42
CA ARG A 89 -19.36 -3.21 -4.39
C ARG A 89 -19.02 -4.60 -4.93
N HIS A 90 -19.82 -5.15 -5.83
CA HIS A 90 -19.60 -6.51 -6.36
C HIS A 90 -18.36 -6.59 -7.24
N TRP A 91 -18.15 -5.56 -8.07
CA TRP A 91 -16.94 -5.44 -8.87
C TRP A 91 -15.70 -5.34 -7.96
N ILE A 92 -15.73 -4.44 -6.95
CA ILE A 92 -14.64 -4.27 -5.99
C ILE A 92 -14.38 -5.60 -5.25
N ALA A 93 -15.42 -6.26 -4.75
CA ALA A 93 -15.29 -7.56 -4.07
C ALA A 93 -14.64 -8.62 -4.96
N SER A 94 -14.93 -8.63 -6.27
CA SER A 94 -14.27 -9.55 -7.21
C SER A 94 -12.77 -9.30 -7.32
N ARG A 95 -12.33 -8.03 -7.35
CA ARG A 95 -10.91 -7.65 -7.36
C ARG A 95 -10.22 -7.99 -6.03
N LEU A 96 -10.88 -7.73 -4.92
CA LEU A 96 -10.38 -8.11 -3.59
C LEU A 96 -10.21 -9.63 -3.45
N ARG A 97 -11.14 -10.44 -3.94
CA ARG A 97 -11.00 -11.92 -3.95
C ARG A 97 -9.83 -12.38 -4.82
N GLN A 98 -9.68 -11.79 -6.01
CA GLN A 98 -8.57 -12.11 -6.89
C GLN A 98 -7.23 -11.79 -6.22
N ALA A 99 -7.11 -10.60 -5.62
CA ALA A 99 -5.93 -10.20 -4.88
C ALA A 99 -5.68 -11.12 -3.67
N LEU A 100 -6.72 -11.50 -2.92
CA LEU A 100 -6.63 -12.41 -1.76
C LEU A 100 -6.12 -13.78 -2.18
N THR A 101 -6.71 -14.37 -3.22
CA THR A 101 -6.31 -15.69 -3.74
C THR A 101 -4.83 -15.70 -4.14
N LEU A 102 -4.36 -14.63 -4.80
CA LEU A 102 -2.94 -14.51 -5.17
C LEU A 102 -2.05 -14.48 -3.93
N ARG A 103 -2.38 -13.65 -2.92
CA ARG A 103 -1.57 -13.53 -1.69
C ARG A 103 -1.58 -14.80 -0.87
N ASP A 104 -2.72 -15.45 -0.71
CA ASP A 104 -2.83 -16.71 0.01
C ASP A 104 -2.04 -17.84 -0.67
N SER A 105 -1.80 -17.76 -1.98
CA SER A 105 -0.91 -18.70 -2.69
C SER A 105 0.58 -18.40 -2.52
N LEU A 106 0.94 -17.15 -2.19
CA LEU A 106 2.33 -16.69 -2.09
C LEU A 106 2.86 -16.66 -0.65
N TYR A 107 1.99 -16.41 0.31
CA TYR A 107 2.37 -16.19 1.71
C TYR A 107 1.80 -17.29 2.61
N PRO A 108 2.62 -17.92 3.44
CA PRO A 108 2.18 -19.01 4.33
C PRO A 108 1.35 -18.55 5.53
N SER A 109 1.27 -17.24 5.77
CA SER A 109 0.53 -16.64 6.87
C SER A 109 -0.11 -15.31 6.47
N PRO A 110 -1.21 -14.89 7.12
CA PRO A 110 -2.04 -13.76 6.69
C PRO A 110 -1.43 -12.40 7.10
N TYR A 111 -0.17 -12.16 6.75
CA TYR A 111 0.56 -10.93 7.02
C TYR A 111 1.24 -10.47 5.72
N TYR A 112 0.53 -9.64 4.96
CA TYR A 112 0.98 -9.19 3.64
C TYR A 112 0.22 -7.94 3.17
N ARG A 113 0.77 -7.27 2.14
CA ARG A 113 0.02 -6.28 1.38
C ARG A 113 -1.03 -7.00 0.54
N TRP A 114 -2.31 -6.87 0.95
CA TRP A 114 -3.44 -7.49 0.27
C TRP A 114 -3.73 -6.82 -1.07
N VAL A 115 -3.81 -5.46 -1.08
CA VAL A 115 -4.05 -4.68 -2.30
C VAL A 115 -2.95 -3.66 -2.49
N PHE A 116 -2.46 -3.56 -3.72
CA PHE A 116 -1.44 -2.60 -4.12
C PHE A 116 -1.87 -1.81 -5.37
N GLY A 117 -2.85 -0.94 -5.21
CA GLY A 117 -3.27 0.05 -6.21
C GLY A 117 -3.52 -0.54 -7.60
N GLU A 118 -2.84 0.02 -8.57
CA GLU A 118 -2.94 -0.34 -9.98
C GLU A 118 -2.60 -1.80 -10.27
N SER A 119 -1.70 -2.39 -9.52
CA SER A 119 -1.30 -3.80 -9.69
C SER A 119 -2.46 -4.78 -9.45
N ASP A 120 -3.44 -4.38 -8.62
CA ASP A 120 -4.63 -5.16 -8.32
C ASP A 120 -5.89 -4.57 -8.95
N SER A 121 -5.75 -3.67 -9.94
CA SER A 121 -6.85 -2.98 -10.63
C SER A 121 -7.72 -2.12 -9.70
N LEU A 122 -7.16 -1.67 -8.57
CA LEU A 122 -7.80 -0.79 -7.59
C LEU A 122 -6.95 0.48 -7.37
N PRO A 123 -6.71 1.31 -8.41
CA PRO A 123 -5.90 2.52 -8.31
C PRO A 123 -6.21 3.34 -7.08
N GLY A 124 -5.18 3.80 -6.39
CA GLY A 124 -5.31 4.64 -5.21
C GLY A 124 -5.72 3.91 -3.92
N LEU A 125 -5.91 2.57 -3.94
CA LEU A 125 -6.21 1.77 -2.75
C LEU A 125 -5.01 0.92 -2.36
N VAL A 126 -4.60 0.99 -1.11
CA VAL A 126 -3.68 0.06 -0.47
C VAL A 126 -4.38 -0.59 0.71
N LEU A 127 -4.31 -1.91 0.81
CA LEU A 127 -4.78 -2.66 1.97
C LEU A 127 -3.67 -3.59 2.45
N ASP A 128 -3.34 -3.51 3.73
CA ASP A 128 -2.38 -4.40 4.39
C ASP A 128 -3.11 -5.26 5.42
N ARG A 129 -2.89 -6.58 5.35
CA ARG A 129 -3.51 -7.56 6.22
C ARG A 129 -2.59 -7.94 7.38
N TYR A 130 -3.12 -7.87 8.60
CA TYR A 130 -2.46 -8.23 9.84
C TYR A 130 -3.29 -9.31 10.57
N GLY A 131 -3.27 -10.54 10.06
CA GLY A 131 -4.17 -11.58 10.53
C GLY A 131 -5.63 -11.25 10.23
N ASP A 132 -6.39 -10.96 11.28
CA ASP A 132 -7.81 -10.57 11.20
C ASP A 132 -8.02 -9.04 11.23
N LEU A 133 -6.94 -8.26 11.18
CA LEU A 133 -6.99 -6.80 11.10
C LEU A 133 -6.61 -6.35 9.69
N VAL A 134 -7.19 -5.24 9.25
CA VAL A 134 -6.83 -4.60 7.98
C VAL A 134 -6.48 -3.13 8.23
N VAL A 135 -5.37 -2.69 7.65
CA VAL A 135 -4.97 -1.28 7.58
C VAL A 135 -5.10 -0.85 6.13
N GLY A 136 -5.88 0.20 5.88
CA GLY A 136 -6.12 0.71 4.54
C GLY A 136 -5.60 2.14 4.36
N GLN A 137 -5.28 2.46 3.11
CA GLN A 137 -5.00 3.83 2.66
C GLN A 137 -5.74 4.09 1.35
N ILE A 138 -6.42 5.22 1.27
CA ILE A 138 -7.04 5.73 0.05
C ILE A 138 -6.32 7.02 -0.34
N ALA A 139 -5.63 7.00 -1.47
CA ALA A 139 -4.79 8.12 -1.91
C ALA A 139 -5.45 9.02 -2.97
N THR A 140 -6.60 8.61 -3.54
CA THR A 140 -7.24 9.31 -4.65
C THR A 140 -8.69 9.65 -4.36
N LEU A 141 -9.15 10.79 -4.87
CA LEU A 141 -10.52 11.26 -4.64
C LEU A 141 -11.58 10.31 -5.23
N GLY A 142 -11.30 9.70 -6.40
CA GLY A 142 -12.22 8.74 -7.01
C GLY A 142 -12.39 7.49 -6.15
N MET A 143 -11.31 6.97 -5.55
CA MET A 143 -11.39 5.84 -4.63
C MET A 143 -12.04 6.24 -3.29
N GLU A 144 -11.82 7.48 -2.82
CA GLU A 144 -12.49 8.01 -1.63
C GLU A 144 -14.02 8.05 -1.81
N ARG A 145 -14.52 8.41 -2.99
CA ARG A 145 -15.95 8.35 -3.31
C ARG A 145 -16.53 6.93 -3.32
N LEU A 146 -15.68 5.93 -3.54
CA LEU A 146 -16.05 4.51 -3.51
C LEU A 146 -15.79 3.87 -2.13
N ARG A 147 -15.45 4.66 -1.13
CA ARG A 147 -15.04 4.16 0.20
C ARG A 147 -16.10 3.25 0.85
N ALA A 148 -17.37 3.62 0.78
CA ALA A 148 -18.45 2.82 1.35
C ALA A 148 -18.58 1.45 0.66
N GLU A 149 -18.42 1.39 -0.65
CA GLU A 149 -18.39 0.17 -1.45
C GLU A 149 -17.16 -0.68 -1.15
N VAL A 150 -16.01 -0.05 -0.97
CA VAL A 150 -14.76 -0.72 -0.55
C VAL A 150 -14.92 -1.35 0.83
N GLU A 151 -15.43 -0.61 1.81
CA GLU A 151 -15.68 -1.12 3.16
C GLU A 151 -16.65 -2.30 3.16
N ALA A 152 -17.75 -2.19 2.40
CA ALA A 152 -18.72 -3.28 2.26
C ALA A 152 -18.09 -4.52 1.56
N ALA A 153 -17.25 -4.31 0.55
CA ALA A 153 -16.54 -5.38 -0.14
C ALA A 153 -15.49 -6.06 0.75
N ILE A 154 -14.75 -5.30 1.57
CA ILE A 154 -13.80 -5.86 2.56
C ILE A 154 -14.54 -6.76 3.56
N ARG A 155 -15.69 -6.32 4.08
CA ARG A 155 -16.52 -7.15 4.97
C ARG A 155 -17.01 -8.43 4.30
N GLU A 156 -17.43 -8.34 3.03
CA GLU A 156 -17.91 -9.48 2.27
C GLU A 156 -16.81 -10.51 2.00
N VAL A 157 -15.58 -10.06 1.70
CA VAL A 157 -14.50 -10.94 1.22
C VAL A 157 -13.69 -11.54 2.35
N LEU A 158 -13.36 -10.75 3.38
CA LEU A 158 -12.45 -11.17 4.46
C LEU A 158 -13.12 -11.19 5.83
N SER A 159 -14.16 -10.36 6.05
CA SER A 159 -14.80 -10.15 7.36
C SER A 159 -13.81 -9.87 8.50
N PRO A 160 -12.87 -8.92 8.35
CA PRO A 160 -11.87 -8.66 9.36
C PRO A 160 -12.52 -8.11 10.64
N THR A 161 -11.90 -8.40 11.80
CA THR A 161 -12.37 -7.92 13.10
C THR A 161 -12.29 -6.40 13.23
N ALA A 162 -11.34 -5.76 12.54
CA ALA A 162 -11.22 -4.32 12.51
C ALA A 162 -10.62 -3.81 11.19
N LEU A 163 -10.98 -2.57 10.84
CA LEU A 163 -10.39 -1.78 9.76
C LEU A 163 -10.05 -0.39 10.27
N ILE A 164 -8.80 0.03 10.04
CA ILE A 164 -8.33 1.40 10.23
C ILE A 164 -7.92 2.00 8.90
N TRP A 165 -8.35 3.22 8.63
CA TRP A 165 -7.86 4.04 7.53
C TRP A 165 -6.72 4.93 8.01
N LYS A 166 -5.52 4.70 7.50
CA LYS A 166 -4.33 5.54 7.71
C LYS A 166 -4.14 6.46 6.52
N ASN A 167 -5.06 7.37 6.35
CA ASN A 167 -5.13 8.32 5.26
C ASN A 167 -4.31 9.60 5.55
N ASP A 168 -3.11 9.45 6.12
CA ASP A 168 -2.18 10.50 6.54
C ASP A 168 -1.01 10.72 5.55
N SER A 169 -1.15 10.23 4.32
CA SER A 169 -0.13 10.39 3.29
C SER A 169 -0.25 11.73 2.55
N GLY A 170 0.89 12.39 2.28
CA GLY A 170 0.92 13.64 1.53
C GLY A 170 0.36 13.55 0.10
N ALA A 171 0.24 12.36 -0.47
CA ALA A 171 -0.38 12.14 -1.78
C ALA A 171 -1.85 12.59 -1.81
N ARG A 172 -2.56 12.52 -0.68
CA ARG A 172 -3.95 12.94 -0.55
C ARG A 172 -4.14 14.45 -0.79
N LYS A 173 -3.17 15.28 -0.40
CA LYS A 173 -3.20 16.73 -0.64
C LYS A 173 -3.25 17.06 -2.12
N LEU A 174 -2.54 16.29 -2.95
CA LEU A 174 -2.56 16.47 -4.40
C LEU A 174 -3.93 16.17 -5.02
N GLU A 175 -4.73 15.35 -4.34
CA GLU A 175 -6.09 14.99 -4.75
C GLU A 175 -7.17 15.88 -4.09
N GLY A 176 -6.77 16.85 -3.26
CA GLY A 176 -7.69 17.72 -2.52
C GLY A 176 -8.35 17.06 -1.31
N LEU A 177 -7.75 15.98 -0.78
CA LEU A 177 -8.27 15.20 0.34
C LEU A 177 -7.57 15.57 1.65
N PRO A 178 -8.28 15.56 2.79
CA PRO A 178 -7.67 15.75 4.10
C PRO A 178 -6.80 14.55 4.51
N GLU A 179 -5.76 14.82 5.29
CA GLU A 179 -4.99 13.78 5.99
C GLU A 179 -5.73 13.43 7.29
N ILE A 180 -6.08 12.14 7.47
CA ILE A 180 -6.83 11.65 8.61
C ILE A 180 -6.47 10.20 8.92
N VAL A 181 -6.43 9.87 10.22
CA VAL A 181 -6.38 8.47 10.70
C VAL A 181 -7.66 8.20 11.46
N GLU A 182 -8.41 7.19 11.06
CA GLU A 182 -9.69 6.86 11.66
C GLU A 182 -10.01 5.38 11.61
N THR A 183 -10.69 4.88 12.62
CA THR A 183 -11.18 3.50 12.67
C THR A 183 -12.54 3.42 11.96
N ALA A 184 -12.62 2.60 10.91
CA ALA A 184 -13.88 2.35 10.21
C ALA A 184 -14.79 1.42 11.03
N TRP A 185 -14.22 0.39 11.64
CA TRP A 185 -14.91 -0.48 12.62
C TRP A 185 -13.93 -1.29 13.46
N GLY A 186 -14.43 -1.89 14.52
CA GLY A 186 -13.69 -2.75 15.44
C GLY A 186 -12.77 -1.98 16.38
N ALA A 187 -11.97 -2.71 17.14
CA ALA A 187 -10.98 -2.17 18.07
C ALA A 187 -9.58 -2.37 17.47
N ILE A 188 -8.81 -1.30 17.40
CA ILE A 188 -7.42 -1.33 16.91
C ILE A 188 -6.51 -1.38 18.13
N PRO A 189 -5.70 -2.44 18.30
CA PRO A 189 -4.71 -2.49 19.37
C PRO A 189 -3.57 -1.51 19.11
N ASP A 190 -2.95 -1.01 20.18
CA ASP A 190 -1.76 -0.15 20.07
C ASP A 190 -0.60 -0.86 19.36
N GLU A 191 -0.44 -2.15 19.65
CA GLU A 191 0.57 -3.02 19.04
C GLU A 191 -0.09 -4.27 18.45
N THR A 192 0.44 -4.76 17.34
CA THR A 192 0.07 -6.04 16.76
C THR A 192 1.29 -6.87 16.41
N VAL A 193 1.06 -8.13 16.09
CA VAL A 193 2.10 -9.06 15.65
C VAL A 193 2.09 -9.18 14.14
N VAL A 194 3.28 -9.26 13.54
CA VAL A 194 3.49 -9.65 12.15
C VAL A 194 4.35 -10.92 12.14
N LEU A 195 3.99 -11.89 11.31
CA LEU A 195 4.80 -13.06 11.03
C LEU A 195 5.42 -12.95 9.64
N GLU A 196 6.74 -13.11 9.55
CA GLU A 196 7.45 -13.26 8.28
C GLU A 196 8.17 -14.60 8.23
N HIS A 197 8.21 -15.20 7.05
CA HIS A 197 8.88 -16.48 6.83
C HIS A 197 10.16 -16.27 6.03
N LEU A 198 11.24 -16.83 6.51
CA LEU A 198 12.51 -16.85 5.80
C LEU A 198 12.50 -17.92 4.70
N SER A 199 13.42 -17.81 3.75
CA SER A 199 13.53 -18.76 2.64
C SER A 199 13.89 -20.20 3.08
N ASP A 200 14.33 -20.39 4.32
CA ASP A 200 14.62 -21.70 4.95
C ASP A 200 13.43 -22.25 5.77
N GLY A 201 12.28 -21.57 5.76
CA GLY A 201 11.06 -21.96 6.45
C GLY A 201 10.93 -21.47 7.89
N ARG A 202 11.95 -20.84 8.48
CA ARG A 202 11.83 -20.26 9.83
C ARG A 202 10.86 -19.10 9.81
N ALA A 203 10.04 -18.98 10.86
CA ALA A 203 9.15 -17.87 11.09
C ALA A 203 9.76 -16.88 12.07
N LEU A 204 9.70 -15.60 11.74
CA LEU A 204 10.06 -14.49 12.61
C LEU A 204 8.82 -13.76 13.06
N THR A 205 8.82 -13.33 14.32
CA THR A 205 7.70 -12.60 14.94
C THR A 205 8.11 -11.16 15.19
N PHE A 206 7.35 -10.21 14.67
CA PHE A 206 7.58 -8.79 14.87
C PHE A 206 6.41 -8.17 15.61
N LYS A 207 6.68 -7.32 16.59
CA LYS A 207 5.71 -6.40 17.19
C LYS A 207 5.81 -5.07 16.48
N VAL A 208 4.66 -4.50 16.11
CA VAL A 208 4.57 -3.23 15.40
C VAL A 208 3.40 -2.40 15.92
N ALA A 209 3.54 -1.07 15.85
CA ALA A 209 2.43 -0.17 16.13
C ALA A 209 1.58 0.03 14.88
N LEU A 210 0.25 -0.04 15.01
CA LEU A 210 -0.65 0.22 13.89
C LEU A 210 -1.02 1.70 13.80
N ALA A 211 -1.64 2.26 14.82
CA ALA A 211 -2.15 3.63 14.79
C ALA A 211 -1.02 4.67 14.71
N GLY A 212 0.02 4.53 15.53
CA GLY A 212 1.16 5.44 15.61
C GLY A 212 2.35 5.09 14.73
N GLY A 213 2.29 3.99 13.96
CA GLY A 213 3.39 3.52 13.11
C GLY A 213 3.52 4.31 11.81
N GLN A 214 4.70 4.22 11.17
CA GLN A 214 4.91 4.78 9.84
C GLN A 214 4.11 4.01 8.79
N LYS A 215 3.73 4.67 7.66
CA LYS A 215 2.92 4.08 6.59
C LYS A 215 1.69 3.36 7.19
N THR A 216 1.51 2.11 6.82
CA THR A 216 0.44 1.23 7.33
C THR A 216 0.80 0.49 8.62
N GLY A 217 2.02 0.66 9.17
CA GLY A 217 2.54 0.00 10.38
C GLY A 217 3.69 -0.97 10.11
N TRP A 218 3.79 -1.56 8.91
CA TRP A 218 4.87 -2.46 8.51
C TRP A 218 5.24 -2.30 7.04
N PHE A 219 6.47 -2.64 6.68
CA PHE A 219 6.98 -2.55 5.31
C PHE A 219 6.90 -3.92 4.63
N PHE A 220 5.70 -4.33 4.24
CA PHE A 220 5.45 -5.61 3.55
C PHE A 220 6.14 -5.71 2.19
N ASP A 221 6.46 -4.59 1.56
CA ASP A 221 7.23 -4.53 0.32
C ASP A 221 8.67 -5.06 0.48
N GLN A 222 9.20 -5.10 1.70
CA GLN A 222 10.53 -5.60 2.01
C GLN A 222 10.56 -7.07 2.49
N THR A 223 9.42 -7.71 2.69
CA THR A 223 9.34 -9.08 3.24
C THR A 223 10.17 -10.08 2.44
N PHE A 224 10.03 -10.06 1.10
CA PHE A 224 10.83 -10.96 0.25
C PHE A 224 12.32 -10.67 0.35
N ASN A 225 12.72 -9.39 0.33
CA ASN A 225 14.13 -9.00 0.44
C ASN A 225 14.71 -9.44 1.79
N ARG A 226 13.98 -9.24 2.90
CA ARG A 226 14.39 -9.74 4.22
C ARG A 226 14.54 -11.27 4.24
N SER A 227 13.64 -11.99 3.58
CA SER A 227 13.66 -13.45 3.57
C SER A 227 14.92 -14.04 2.90
N VAL A 228 15.54 -13.32 1.98
CA VAL A 228 16.75 -13.76 1.28
C VAL A 228 18.04 -13.19 1.87
N LEU A 229 17.98 -12.26 2.83
CA LEU A 229 19.15 -11.67 3.49
C LEU A 229 20.15 -12.72 4.01
N PRO A 230 19.73 -13.86 4.59
CA PRO A 230 20.66 -14.88 5.08
C PRO A 230 21.64 -15.39 4.04
N ARG A 231 21.31 -15.33 2.76
CA ARG A 231 22.20 -15.76 1.66
C ARG A 231 23.41 -14.85 1.48
N PHE A 232 23.36 -13.64 2.00
CA PHE A 232 24.38 -12.60 1.87
C PHE A 232 25.19 -12.41 3.16
N LEU A 233 24.74 -13.00 4.28
CA LEU A 233 25.40 -12.86 5.57
C LEU A 233 26.31 -14.05 5.84
N LYS A 234 27.55 -13.75 6.27
CA LYS A 234 28.44 -14.76 6.83
C LYS A 234 28.03 -15.06 8.28
N PRO A 235 28.20 -16.30 8.76
CA PRO A 235 28.03 -16.60 10.17
C PRO A 235 28.90 -15.69 11.04
N GLY A 236 28.34 -15.14 12.10
CA GLY A 236 29.04 -14.21 12.98
C GLY A 236 29.22 -12.78 12.42
N ALA A 237 28.50 -12.39 11.36
CA ALA A 237 28.56 -11.04 10.80
C ALA A 237 28.15 -9.97 11.82
N ARG A 238 28.76 -8.77 11.70
CA ARG A 238 28.25 -7.52 12.29
C ARG A 238 27.37 -6.82 11.26
N VAL A 239 26.13 -6.48 11.62
CA VAL A 239 25.17 -5.89 10.69
C VAL A 239 24.68 -4.55 11.22
N LEU A 240 24.65 -3.54 10.35
CA LEU A 240 24.11 -2.21 10.60
C LEU A 240 22.81 -2.03 9.80
N ASP A 241 21.70 -1.80 10.50
CA ASP A 241 20.37 -1.49 9.92
C ASP A 241 20.15 0.03 9.99
N VAL A 242 20.20 0.69 8.84
CA VAL A 242 20.08 2.16 8.74
C VAL A 242 18.63 2.53 8.38
N CYS A 243 18.08 3.51 9.10
CA CYS A 243 16.65 3.82 9.06
C CYS A 243 15.81 2.60 9.46
N SER A 244 16.21 1.96 10.56
CA SER A 244 15.80 0.61 10.94
C SER A 244 14.32 0.46 11.26
N TYR A 245 13.61 1.56 11.54
CA TYR A 245 12.23 1.53 12.03
C TYR A 245 12.09 0.50 13.17
N ALA A 246 11.21 -0.48 13.05
CA ALA A 246 11.01 -1.54 14.04
C ALA A 246 12.03 -2.70 13.92
N GLY A 247 13.17 -2.50 13.24
CA GLY A 247 14.30 -3.43 13.19
C GLY A 247 14.07 -4.67 12.32
N GLY A 248 13.37 -4.53 11.21
CA GLY A 248 13.06 -5.68 10.35
C GLY A 248 14.30 -6.40 9.83
N TRP A 249 15.29 -5.66 9.37
CA TRP A 249 16.54 -6.22 8.86
C TRP A 249 17.46 -6.70 9.99
N ALA A 250 17.61 -5.90 11.07
CA ALA A 250 18.42 -6.27 12.23
C ALA A 250 17.92 -7.56 12.88
N THR A 251 16.58 -7.70 13.06
CA THR A 251 15.96 -8.91 13.60
C THR A 251 16.21 -10.12 12.72
N THR A 252 16.05 -9.96 11.39
CA THR A 252 16.36 -11.03 10.44
C THR A 252 17.82 -11.45 10.51
N ALA A 253 18.76 -10.50 10.53
CA ALA A 253 20.18 -10.78 10.65
C ALA A 253 20.52 -11.49 11.96
N ALA A 254 19.97 -11.05 13.09
CA ALA A 254 20.16 -11.65 14.39
C ALA A 254 19.68 -13.11 14.43
N ALA A 255 18.47 -13.37 13.91
CA ALA A 255 17.91 -14.71 13.80
C ALA A 255 18.72 -15.62 12.87
N CYS A 256 19.49 -15.06 11.94
CA CYS A 256 20.32 -15.78 10.98
C CYS A 256 21.78 -15.94 11.40
N GLY A 257 22.12 -15.66 12.66
CA GLY A 257 23.43 -15.94 13.23
C GLY A 257 24.44 -14.80 13.10
N ALA A 258 23.99 -13.57 12.92
CA ALA A 258 24.82 -12.41 13.18
C ALA A 258 25.30 -12.43 14.64
N ARG A 259 26.54 -11.97 14.89
CA ARG A 259 27.08 -11.84 16.27
C ARG A 259 26.71 -10.51 16.91
N GLU A 260 26.38 -9.52 16.10
CA GLU A 260 26.01 -8.17 16.50
C GLU A 260 25.09 -7.53 15.46
N VAL A 261 24.08 -6.84 15.95
CA VAL A 261 23.20 -6.02 15.11
C VAL A 261 23.10 -4.62 15.74
N ALA A 262 23.27 -3.59 14.92
CA ALA A 262 23.09 -2.20 15.30
C ALA A 262 21.98 -1.58 14.47
N CYS A 263 21.17 -0.73 15.10
CA CYS A 263 20.01 -0.06 14.50
C CYS A 263 20.18 1.44 14.59
N ILE A 264 19.99 2.15 13.47
CA ILE A 264 19.95 3.62 13.42
C ILE A 264 18.55 4.06 13.07
N ASP A 265 17.94 4.90 13.90
CA ASP A 265 16.68 5.57 13.59
C ASP A 265 16.56 6.88 14.40
N SER A 266 15.85 7.87 13.87
CA SER A 266 15.57 9.12 14.58
C SER A 266 14.50 8.96 15.65
N SER A 267 13.62 7.97 15.50
CA SER A 267 12.50 7.67 16.41
C SER A 267 12.91 6.73 17.53
N LEU A 268 12.89 7.22 18.76
CA LEU A 268 13.10 6.39 19.94
C LEU A 268 12.08 5.25 20.04
N ALA A 269 10.82 5.52 19.71
CA ALA A 269 9.77 4.50 19.74
C ALA A 269 10.05 3.37 18.72
N ALA A 270 10.52 3.70 17.53
CA ALA A 270 10.94 2.73 16.53
C ALA A 270 12.10 1.85 17.02
N LEU A 271 13.12 2.45 17.61
CA LEU A 271 14.26 1.72 18.19
C LEU A 271 13.86 0.80 19.34
N GLN A 272 12.90 1.20 20.18
CA GLN A 272 12.35 0.32 21.23
C GLN A 272 11.62 -0.90 20.65
N PHE A 273 10.93 -0.75 19.52
CA PHE A 273 10.39 -1.90 18.79
C PHE A 273 11.50 -2.78 18.21
N ALA A 274 12.53 -2.18 17.62
CA ALA A 274 13.67 -2.92 17.07
C ALA A 274 14.36 -3.78 18.16
N GLU A 275 14.63 -3.21 19.34
CA GLU A 275 15.20 -3.93 20.47
C GLU A 275 14.34 -5.14 20.89
N ARG A 276 13.03 -4.92 21.08
CA ARG A 276 12.08 -5.98 21.45
C ARG A 276 11.98 -7.08 20.37
N ASN A 277 12.00 -6.69 19.11
CA ASN A 277 11.91 -7.62 17.99
C ASN A 277 13.19 -8.47 17.85
N VAL A 278 14.36 -7.87 18.00
CA VAL A 278 15.62 -8.61 18.04
C VAL A 278 15.63 -9.61 19.19
N ALA A 279 15.27 -9.17 20.40
CA ALA A 279 15.24 -10.04 21.59
C ALA A 279 14.19 -11.16 21.51
N ALA A 280 13.07 -10.95 20.78
CA ALA A 280 12.06 -11.98 20.59
C ALA A 280 12.47 -13.09 19.62
N ASN A 281 13.44 -12.84 18.74
CA ASN A 281 13.85 -13.76 17.67
C ASN A 281 15.30 -14.27 17.81
N SER A 282 16.04 -13.77 18.81
CA SER A 282 17.43 -14.16 19.04
C SER A 282 17.83 -13.92 20.49
N SER A 283 19.03 -14.37 20.89
CA SER A 283 19.64 -14.06 22.19
C SER A 283 20.42 -12.73 22.20
N LEU A 284 20.45 -12.01 21.08
CA LEU A 284 21.19 -10.77 20.95
C LEU A 284 20.42 -9.60 21.57
N LYS A 285 21.18 -8.58 22.00
CA LYS A 285 20.66 -7.23 22.22
C LYS A 285 21.07 -6.36 21.04
N ALA A 286 20.14 -5.60 20.49
CA ALA A 286 20.44 -4.62 19.47
C ALA A 286 21.22 -3.45 20.06
N VAL A 287 22.26 -2.99 19.38
CA VAL A 287 22.93 -1.71 19.65
C VAL A 287 22.08 -0.62 19.02
N LEU A 288 21.65 0.37 19.80
CA LEU A 288 20.73 1.40 19.32
C LEU A 288 21.43 2.74 19.17
N HIS A 289 21.36 3.32 17.99
CA HIS A 289 21.87 4.67 17.69
C HIS A 289 20.69 5.57 17.32
N ARG A 290 20.31 6.46 18.22
CA ARG A 290 19.26 7.43 17.94
C ARG A 290 19.86 8.69 17.33
N GLY A 291 19.42 9.06 16.12
CA GLY A 291 19.85 10.28 15.46
C GLY A 291 19.50 10.32 13.99
N ASP A 292 19.93 11.40 13.33
CA ASP A 292 19.96 11.45 11.88
C ASP A 292 20.93 10.42 11.34
N ALA A 293 20.55 9.73 10.26
CA ALA A 293 21.35 8.63 9.72
C ALA A 293 22.74 9.08 9.26
N PHE A 294 22.87 10.26 8.64
CA PHE A 294 24.14 10.75 8.15
C PHE A 294 25.08 11.17 9.29
N ASP A 295 24.52 11.78 10.33
CA ASP A 295 25.30 12.19 11.51
C ASP A 295 25.83 10.97 12.25
N VAL A 296 24.98 9.97 12.48
CA VAL A 296 25.37 8.72 13.16
C VAL A 296 26.38 7.94 12.35
N LEU A 297 26.20 7.81 11.03
CA LEU A 297 27.16 7.12 10.15
C LEU A 297 28.52 7.81 10.16
N SER A 298 28.56 9.14 10.16
CA SER A 298 29.80 9.92 10.25
C SER A 298 30.52 9.65 11.57
N ALA A 299 29.81 9.69 12.69
CA ALA A 299 30.35 9.42 14.01
C ALA A 299 30.89 7.98 14.15
N LEU A 300 30.17 6.99 13.61
CA LEU A 300 30.63 5.58 13.57
C LEU A 300 31.91 5.42 12.74
N ALA A 301 31.98 6.10 11.59
CA ALA A 301 33.16 6.06 10.73
C ALA A 301 34.38 6.70 11.41
N GLU A 302 34.22 7.85 12.09
CA GLU A 302 35.25 8.53 12.87
C GLU A 302 35.75 7.66 14.05
N ALA A 303 34.81 6.93 14.71
CA ALA A 303 35.12 5.97 15.75
C ALA A 303 35.83 4.69 15.23
N GLY A 304 36.00 4.57 13.91
CA GLY A 304 36.64 3.39 13.30
C GLY A 304 35.77 2.14 13.26
N GLU A 305 34.46 2.27 13.51
CA GLU A 305 33.52 1.13 13.47
C GLU A 305 33.47 0.51 12.07
N ARG A 306 33.33 -0.80 12.03
CA ARG A 306 33.25 -1.59 10.79
C ARG A 306 32.16 -2.64 10.92
N TYR A 307 31.36 -2.79 9.85
CA TYR A 307 30.29 -3.77 9.74
C TYR A 307 30.53 -4.65 8.50
N ASP A 308 30.12 -5.91 8.58
CA ASP A 308 30.21 -6.86 7.46
C ASP A 308 29.08 -6.63 6.44
N ALA A 309 27.95 -6.10 6.91
CA ALA A 309 26.82 -5.70 6.06
C ALA A 309 26.16 -4.42 6.60
N VAL A 310 25.75 -3.56 5.68
CA VAL A 310 24.94 -2.36 5.94
C VAL A 310 23.69 -2.46 5.07
N VAL A 311 22.53 -2.31 5.66
CA VAL A 311 21.21 -2.46 4.99
C VAL A 311 20.34 -1.24 5.28
#